data_7d16288e1b21a120bc2a43aeae24c261
#
_entry.id   7d16288e1b21a120bc2a43aeae24c261
#
_cell.length_a   1.000
_cell.length_b   1.000
_cell.length_c   1.000
_cell.angle_alpha   90.00
_cell.angle_beta   90.00
_cell.angle_gamma   90.00
#
_symmetry.space_group_name_H-M   'P 1'
#
loop_
_entity.id
_entity.type
_entity.pdbx_description
1 polymer ?
#
loop_
_entity_poly.entity_id
_entity_poly.type
_entity_poly.pdbx_seq_one_letter_code
_entity_poly.pdbx_strand_id
1 'polypeptide(L)'
;YNYRNVAQVFVKTVTQDSIGELLKTHWHQYKPFNVGTPNGFAGCVPIAIAQIAYYHKHPQKYDWDNIAVDPVYNTALSNLMNDIWKACDAKFKVGGTSSGIKKAKKTFEKFGYKVSLKDKYIINDDLSSQIEAGNPVYIRGQNSEDGHAWVCDGYKWIRDLVIVTLIKKPNDPRFKIVPTSPNGFMIYDATGLKKKYSDAGEYFHMNFGWGGGSDGWYYGFKYGIPQN
;
A
#
# COMPACT_ATOMS: atom_id res chain seq x y z
N TYR A 1 -1.54 51.88 19.25
CA TYR A 1 -2.18 51.02 18.23
C TYR A 1 -1.47 49.70 18.18
N ASN A 2 -2.12 48.64 18.74
CA ASN A 2 -1.60 47.29 18.72
C ASN A 2 -1.93 46.63 17.37
N TYR A 3 -0.99 46.63 16.45
CA TYR A 3 -1.09 45.78 15.26
C TYR A 3 -0.60 44.41 15.63
N ARG A 4 -1.50 43.43 15.73
CA ARG A 4 -1.15 42.02 15.80
C ARG A 4 -0.54 41.61 14.45
N ASN A 5 0.68 41.12 14.47
CA ASN A 5 1.31 40.51 13.29
C ASN A 5 0.54 39.23 12.95
N VAL A 6 -0.22 39.26 11.88
CA VAL A 6 -0.88 38.07 11.36
C VAL A 6 0.03 37.51 10.28
N ALA A 7 0.74 36.44 10.61
CA ALA A 7 1.35 35.61 9.59
C ALA A 7 0.27 34.65 9.06
N GLN A 8 -0.07 34.73 7.80
CA GLN A 8 -0.92 33.74 7.16
C GLN A 8 -0.03 32.63 6.64
N VAL A 9 -0.17 31.44 7.21
CA VAL A 9 0.52 30.23 6.75
C VAL A 9 -0.44 29.49 5.85
N PHE A 10 -0.10 29.36 4.57
CA PHE A 10 -0.79 28.49 3.65
C PHE A 10 0.00 27.19 3.53
N VAL A 11 -0.60 26.09 3.95
CA VAL A 11 -0.06 24.76 3.68
C VAL A 11 -0.73 24.27 2.41
N LYS A 12 0.06 24.00 1.37
CA LYS A 12 -0.40 23.32 0.18
C LYS A 12 0.28 21.96 0.14
N THR A 13 -0.50 20.90 0.27
CA THR A 13 -0.03 19.54 0.04
C THR A 13 0.20 19.36 -1.45
N VAL A 14 1.39 18.97 -1.83
CA VAL A 14 1.74 18.64 -3.21
C VAL A 14 2.13 17.16 -3.26
N THR A 15 1.36 16.37 -3.98
CA THR A 15 1.78 15.02 -4.37
C THR A 15 2.80 15.16 -5.48
N GLN A 16 4.05 14.75 -5.25
CA GLN A 16 5.11 14.88 -6.26
C GLN A 16 5.14 13.71 -7.22
N ASP A 17 5.03 12.48 -6.69
CA ASP A 17 4.96 11.28 -7.49
C ASP A 17 3.86 10.39 -6.91
N SER A 18 2.99 9.88 -7.76
CA SER A 18 2.04 8.86 -7.39
C SER A 18 1.87 7.85 -8.50
N ILE A 19 2.05 6.61 -8.16
CA ILE A 19 1.59 5.49 -8.96
C ILE A 19 0.34 5.01 -8.25
N GLY A 20 -0.79 5.20 -8.92
CA GLY A 20 -2.10 4.86 -8.38
C GLY A 20 -2.25 3.36 -8.19
N GLU A 21 -3.38 2.95 -7.67
CA GLU A 21 -3.72 1.56 -7.43
C GLU A 21 -3.52 0.72 -8.68
N LEU A 22 -2.55 -0.18 -8.66
CA LEU A 22 -2.29 -1.11 -9.76
C LEU A 22 -3.43 -2.12 -9.87
N LEU A 23 -3.90 -2.64 -8.74
CA LEU A 23 -5.05 -3.54 -8.70
C LEU A 23 -6.35 -2.74 -8.85
N LYS A 24 -7.26 -3.28 -9.65
CA LYS A 24 -8.63 -2.77 -9.75
C LYS A 24 -9.64 -3.70 -9.06
N THR A 25 -9.13 -4.77 -8.46
CA THR A 25 -9.92 -5.79 -7.79
C THR A 25 -10.12 -5.43 -6.32
N HIS A 26 -11.36 -5.62 -5.82
CA HIS A 26 -11.69 -5.57 -4.40
C HIS A 26 -12.16 -6.94 -3.93
N TRP A 27 -11.32 -7.96 -4.19
CA TRP A 27 -11.69 -9.33 -3.88
C TRP A 27 -11.68 -9.59 -2.37
N HIS A 28 -12.40 -10.63 -1.97
CA HIS A 28 -12.57 -10.98 -0.57
C HIS A 28 -12.61 -12.51 -0.38
N GLN A 29 -12.70 -12.97 0.86
CA GLN A 29 -12.53 -14.39 1.19
C GLN A 29 -13.83 -15.21 1.14
N TYR A 30 -14.96 -14.60 0.77
CA TYR A 30 -16.27 -15.24 0.68
C TYR A 30 -16.64 -15.54 -0.78
N LYS A 31 -17.91 -15.90 -1.03
CA LYS A 31 -18.41 -16.15 -2.40
C LYS A 31 -18.18 -14.90 -3.29
N PRO A 32 -17.71 -15.12 -4.52
CA PRO A 32 -17.58 -16.39 -5.23
C PRO A 32 -16.26 -17.13 -4.99
N PHE A 33 -15.30 -16.53 -4.25
CA PHE A 33 -13.91 -17.04 -4.15
C PHE A 33 -13.76 -18.28 -3.28
N ASN A 34 -14.67 -18.53 -2.34
CA ASN A 34 -14.62 -19.67 -1.41
C ASN A 34 -15.40 -20.89 -1.86
N VAL A 35 -15.92 -20.89 -3.08
CA VAL A 35 -16.70 -22.04 -3.57
C VAL A 35 -15.79 -23.25 -3.70
N GLY A 36 -16.15 -24.32 -3.00
CA GLY A 36 -15.35 -25.55 -2.91
C GLY A 36 -14.46 -25.65 -1.67
N THR A 37 -14.42 -24.60 -0.82
CA THR A 37 -13.71 -24.71 0.47
C THR A 37 -14.57 -25.40 1.53
N PRO A 38 -14.00 -26.29 2.35
CA PRO A 38 -14.77 -27.01 3.36
C PRO A 38 -15.20 -26.17 4.56
N ASN A 39 -14.55 -25.00 4.76
CA ASN A 39 -14.76 -24.13 5.91
C ASN A 39 -15.44 -22.79 5.57
N GLY A 40 -15.77 -22.54 4.30
CA GLY A 40 -16.42 -21.30 3.86
C GLY A 40 -15.49 -20.09 3.73
N PHE A 41 -14.15 -20.27 3.76
CA PHE A 41 -13.17 -19.18 3.63
C PHE A 41 -12.13 -19.48 2.56
N ALA A 42 -11.99 -18.59 1.58
CA ALA A 42 -10.93 -18.71 0.57
C ALA A 42 -9.53 -18.55 1.18
N GLY A 43 -9.38 -17.67 2.17
CA GLY A 43 -8.12 -17.36 2.84
C GLY A 43 -7.40 -16.14 2.26
N CYS A 44 -6.77 -15.36 3.13
CA CYS A 44 -6.07 -14.13 2.74
C CYS A 44 -4.90 -14.39 1.79
N VAL A 45 -4.11 -15.45 2.03
CA VAL A 45 -2.99 -15.82 1.16
C VAL A 45 -3.45 -16.16 -0.25
N PRO A 46 -4.44 -17.06 -0.47
CA PRO A 46 -4.97 -17.33 -1.81
C PRO A 46 -5.56 -16.08 -2.49
N ILE A 47 -6.28 -15.22 -1.78
CA ILE A 47 -6.85 -14.01 -2.36
C ILE A 47 -5.75 -13.05 -2.82
N ALA A 48 -4.74 -12.79 -1.99
CA ALA A 48 -3.63 -11.92 -2.38
C ALA A 48 -2.87 -12.45 -3.61
N ILE A 49 -2.61 -13.77 -3.67
CA ILE A 49 -2.00 -14.40 -4.84
C ILE A 49 -2.89 -14.27 -6.08
N ALA A 50 -4.19 -14.52 -5.92
CA ALA A 50 -5.15 -14.48 -7.02
C ALA A 50 -5.27 -13.06 -7.63
N GLN A 51 -5.29 -12.01 -6.81
CA GLN A 51 -5.34 -10.63 -7.26
C GLN A 51 -4.08 -10.24 -8.05
N ILE A 52 -2.89 -10.62 -7.58
CA ILE A 52 -1.63 -10.40 -8.32
C ILE A 52 -1.62 -11.18 -9.64
N ALA A 53 -2.05 -12.45 -9.62
CA ALA A 53 -2.14 -13.27 -10.82
C ALA A 53 -3.13 -12.69 -11.84
N TYR A 54 -4.27 -12.18 -11.37
CA TYR A 54 -5.26 -11.51 -12.20
C TYR A 54 -4.72 -10.20 -12.81
N TYR A 55 -4.02 -9.39 -12.04
CA TYR A 55 -3.41 -8.15 -12.52
C TYR A 55 -2.45 -8.41 -13.70
N HIS A 56 -1.56 -9.40 -13.55
CA HIS A 56 -0.60 -9.75 -14.60
C HIS A 56 -1.19 -10.64 -15.70
N LYS A 57 -2.43 -11.12 -15.57
CA LYS A 57 -3.02 -12.14 -16.44
C LYS A 57 -2.06 -13.33 -16.64
N HIS A 58 -1.45 -13.76 -15.54
CA HIS A 58 -0.41 -14.78 -15.55
C HIS A 58 -0.63 -15.84 -14.44
N PRO A 59 -0.38 -17.15 -14.72
CA PRO A 59 0.09 -17.72 -15.97
C PRO A 59 -0.99 -17.81 -17.07
N GLN A 60 -0.57 -17.88 -18.30
CA GLN A 60 -1.46 -17.88 -19.50
C GLN A 60 -2.41 -19.08 -19.60
N LYS A 61 -2.27 -20.07 -18.73
CA LYS A 61 -3.12 -21.27 -18.74
C LYS A 61 -4.57 -21.02 -18.30
N TYR A 62 -4.86 -19.87 -17.70
CA TYR A 62 -6.21 -19.52 -17.24
C TYR A 62 -6.93 -18.67 -18.28
N ASP A 63 -8.23 -18.82 -18.30
CA ASP A 63 -9.13 -18.00 -19.11
C ASP A 63 -9.42 -16.67 -18.39
N TRP A 64 -8.46 -15.75 -18.54
CA TRP A 64 -8.49 -14.45 -17.87
C TRP A 64 -9.62 -13.54 -18.32
N ASP A 65 -10.09 -13.70 -19.55
CA ASP A 65 -11.17 -12.88 -20.12
C ASP A 65 -12.52 -13.23 -19.48
N ASN A 66 -12.67 -14.42 -18.98
CA ASN A 66 -13.83 -14.86 -18.24
C ASN A 66 -13.74 -14.65 -16.71
N ILE A 67 -12.65 -14.01 -16.21
CA ILE A 67 -12.55 -13.56 -14.82
C ILE A 67 -12.69 -12.05 -14.80
N ALA A 68 -13.84 -11.53 -14.34
CA ALA A 68 -14.08 -10.10 -14.24
C ALA A 68 -13.36 -9.46 -13.03
N VAL A 69 -13.30 -8.14 -12.99
CA VAL A 69 -12.81 -7.38 -11.82
C VAL A 69 -13.65 -7.70 -10.58
N ASP A 70 -14.98 -7.74 -10.76
CA ASP A 70 -15.95 -8.20 -9.76
C ASP A 70 -16.56 -9.52 -10.25
N PRO A 71 -15.91 -10.66 -9.98
CA PRO A 71 -16.29 -11.91 -10.62
C PRO A 71 -17.52 -12.51 -9.97
N VAL A 72 -18.35 -13.11 -10.81
CA VAL A 72 -19.30 -14.13 -10.38
C VAL A 72 -18.63 -15.50 -10.45
N TYR A 73 -19.19 -16.47 -9.71
CA TYR A 73 -18.69 -17.85 -9.77
C TYR A 73 -18.77 -18.39 -11.21
N ASN A 74 -17.65 -18.88 -11.70
CA ASN A 74 -17.54 -19.59 -12.96
C ASN A 74 -16.35 -20.56 -12.95
N THR A 75 -16.22 -21.35 -14.00
CA THR A 75 -15.17 -22.37 -14.12
C THR A 75 -13.76 -21.77 -14.14
N ALA A 76 -13.56 -20.62 -14.79
CA ALA A 76 -12.26 -19.96 -14.86
C ALA A 76 -11.76 -19.54 -13.48
N LEU A 77 -12.61 -18.86 -12.69
CA LEU A 77 -12.31 -18.47 -11.31
C LEU A 77 -12.08 -19.69 -10.42
N SER A 78 -12.93 -20.72 -10.55
CA SER A 78 -12.80 -21.96 -9.77
C SER A 78 -11.48 -22.66 -10.03
N ASN A 79 -11.05 -22.77 -11.28
CA ASN A 79 -9.78 -23.36 -11.65
C ASN A 79 -8.61 -22.59 -11.04
N LEU A 80 -8.62 -21.26 -11.13
CA LEU A 80 -7.61 -20.40 -10.54
C LEU A 80 -7.50 -20.63 -9.02
N MET A 81 -8.63 -20.54 -8.30
CA MET A 81 -8.65 -20.69 -6.85
C MET A 81 -8.22 -22.08 -6.39
N ASN A 82 -8.69 -23.14 -7.06
CA ASN A 82 -8.32 -24.52 -6.75
C ASN A 82 -6.82 -24.76 -6.92
N ASP A 83 -6.22 -24.24 -7.98
CA ASP A 83 -4.79 -24.38 -8.22
C ASP A 83 -3.97 -23.61 -7.18
N ILE A 84 -4.42 -22.40 -6.79
CA ILE A 84 -3.75 -21.62 -5.74
C ILE A 84 -3.82 -22.35 -4.41
N TRP A 85 -4.99 -22.85 -3.98
CA TRP A 85 -5.12 -23.60 -2.72
C TRP A 85 -4.19 -24.81 -2.67
N LYS A 86 -4.13 -25.58 -3.73
CA LYS A 86 -3.21 -26.73 -3.86
C LYS A 86 -1.74 -26.28 -3.81
N ALA A 87 -1.40 -25.23 -4.55
CA ALA A 87 -0.02 -24.78 -4.67
C ALA A 87 0.51 -24.18 -3.36
N CYS A 88 -0.31 -23.40 -2.64
CA CYS A 88 0.06 -22.79 -1.36
C CYS A 88 -0.17 -23.71 -0.15
N ASP A 89 -0.59 -24.98 -0.38
CA ASP A 89 -0.90 -25.98 0.67
C ASP A 89 -1.83 -25.37 1.73
N ALA A 90 -2.95 -24.80 1.27
CA ALA A 90 -3.92 -24.13 2.11
C ALA A 90 -4.48 -25.07 3.18
N LYS A 91 -4.48 -24.61 4.43
CA LYS A 91 -5.02 -25.36 5.57
C LYS A 91 -6.36 -24.76 5.96
N PHE A 92 -7.41 -25.50 5.68
CA PHE A 92 -8.78 -25.13 6.02
C PHE A 92 -9.06 -25.49 7.48
N LYS A 93 -9.28 -24.49 8.31
CA LYS A 93 -9.56 -24.64 9.75
C LYS A 93 -10.89 -23.98 10.09
N VAL A 94 -11.43 -24.30 11.25
CA VAL A 94 -12.58 -23.55 11.80
C VAL A 94 -12.16 -22.09 11.94
N GLY A 95 -12.97 -21.18 11.38
CA GLY A 95 -12.73 -19.73 11.46
C GLY A 95 -11.73 -19.14 10.46
N GLY A 96 -11.09 -19.96 9.60
CA GLY A 96 -10.18 -19.39 8.60
C GLY A 96 -9.37 -20.38 7.80
N THR A 97 -8.71 -19.87 6.77
CA THR A 97 -7.82 -20.65 5.90
C THR A 97 -6.42 -20.06 5.96
N SER A 98 -5.44 -20.86 6.30
CA SER A 98 -4.06 -20.41 6.54
C SER A 98 -3.06 -21.02 5.55
N SER A 99 -2.01 -20.25 5.23
CA SER A 99 -0.81 -20.70 4.53
C SER A 99 0.39 -19.85 4.96
N GLY A 100 1.59 -20.40 4.85
CA GLY A 100 2.82 -19.69 5.23
C GLY A 100 3.47 -18.93 4.07
N ILE A 101 4.28 -17.91 4.38
CA ILE A 101 4.97 -17.08 3.39
C ILE A 101 5.86 -17.89 2.43
N LYS A 102 6.55 -18.91 2.94
CA LYS A 102 7.37 -19.83 2.09
C LYS A 102 6.53 -20.61 1.08
N LYS A 103 5.28 -20.91 1.44
CA LYS A 103 4.35 -21.60 0.53
C LYS A 103 3.78 -20.62 -0.50
N ALA A 104 3.49 -19.39 -0.10
CA ALA A 104 3.12 -18.33 -1.04
C ALA A 104 4.24 -18.10 -2.07
N LYS A 105 5.51 -17.98 -1.63
CA LYS A 105 6.67 -17.89 -2.52
C LYS A 105 6.71 -19.04 -3.53
N LYS A 106 6.63 -20.29 -3.04
CA LYS A 106 6.61 -21.47 -3.91
C LYS A 106 5.43 -21.47 -4.89
N THR A 107 4.29 -20.90 -4.52
CA THR A 107 3.14 -20.79 -5.40
C THR A 107 3.41 -19.83 -6.55
N PHE A 108 3.96 -18.65 -6.26
CA PHE A 108 4.38 -17.72 -7.30
C PHE A 108 5.45 -18.34 -8.23
N GLU A 109 6.44 -19.05 -7.68
CA GLU A 109 7.45 -19.76 -8.47
C GLU A 109 6.83 -20.83 -9.38
N LYS A 110 5.87 -21.61 -8.88
CA LYS A 110 5.11 -22.59 -9.69
C LYS A 110 4.28 -21.92 -10.80
N PHE A 111 3.86 -20.68 -10.57
CA PHE A 111 3.15 -19.88 -11.56
C PHE A 111 4.09 -19.20 -12.55
N GLY A 112 5.41 -19.36 -12.41
CA GLY A 112 6.41 -18.84 -13.33
C GLY A 112 6.93 -17.44 -12.99
N TYR A 113 6.60 -16.91 -11.79
CA TYR A 113 7.16 -15.64 -11.34
C TYR A 113 8.59 -15.80 -10.84
N LYS A 114 9.43 -14.81 -11.10
CA LYS A 114 10.70 -14.62 -10.37
C LYS A 114 10.39 -13.97 -9.04
N VAL A 115 10.72 -14.63 -7.94
CA VAL A 115 10.34 -14.19 -6.60
C VAL A 115 11.56 -13.91 -5.74
N SER A 116 11.66 -12.70 -5.22
CA SER A 116 12.55 -12.35 -4.12
C SER A 116 11.75 -12.30 -2.82
N LEU A 117 12.23 -12.98 -1.78
CA LEU A 117 11.62 -12.98 -0.46
C LEU A 117 12.47 -12.15 0.50
N LYS A 118 11.87 -11.14 1.09
CA LYS A 118 12.42 -10.37 2.22
C LYS A 118 11.67 -10.81 3.47
N ASP A 119 12.31 -11.42 4.44
CA ASP A 119 11.63 -12.16 5.51
C ASP A 119 11.69 -11.50 6.90
N LYS A 120 12.28 -10.31 7.03
CA LYS A 120 12.40 -9.64 8.33
C LYS A 120 11.85 -8.22 8.37
N TYR A 121 12.17 -7.43 7.37
CA TYR A 121 11.82 -6.01 7.37
C TYR A 121 11.30 -5.59 5.99
N ILE A 122 10.26 -4.78 5.98
CA ILE A 122 9.80 -4.08 4.80
C ILE A 122 10.59 -2.77 4.73
N ILE A 123 11.24 -2.52 3.60
CA ILE A 123 11.96 -1.29 3.30
C ILE A 123 11.15 -0.51 2.28
N ASN A 124 10.91 0.78 2.54
CA ASN A 124 10.11 1.63 1.65
C ASN A 124 10.67 1.64 0.22
N ASP A 125 11.99 1.75 0.07
CA ASP A 125 12.66 1.75 -1.24
C ASP A 125 12.42 0.44 -2.02
N ASP A 126 12.38 -0.70 -1.32
CA ASP A 126 12.05 -1.99 -1.94
C ASP A 126 10.60 -2.00 -2.46
N LEU A 127 9.65 -1.42 -1.71
CA LEU A 127 8.25 -1.33 -2.12
C LEU A 127 8.06 -0.35 -3.27
N SER A 128 8.56 0.88 -3.12
CA SER A 128 8.39 1.92 -4.14
C SER A 128 8.98 1.48 -5.48
N SER A 129 10.20 0.91 -5.48
CA SER A 129 10.83 0.42 -6.71
C SER A 129 10.04 -0.69 -7.41
N GLN A 130 9.37 -1.58 -6.66
CA GLN A 130 8.51 -2.60 -7.27
C GLN A 130 7.24 -1.99 -7.85
N ILE A 131 6.58 -1.08 -7.12
CA ILE A 131 5.38 -0.40 -7.59
C ILE A 131 5.68 0.46 -8.83
N GLU A 132 6.83 1.16 -8.84
CA GLU A 132 7.30 1.94 -9.99
C GLU A 132 7.57 1.06 -11.22
N ALA A 133 8.01 -0.17 -11.00
CA ALA A 133 8.16 -1.16 -12.06
C ALA A 133 6.83 -1.84 -12.48
N GLY A 134 5.69 -1.43 -11.92
CA GLY A 134 4.38 -2.04 -12.21
C GLY A 134 4.16 -3.39 -11.53
N ASN A 135 4.90 -3.69 -10.47
CA ASN A 135 4.80 -4.97 -9.77
C ASN A 135 4.08 -4.77 -8.41
N PRO A 136 2.83 -5.20 -8.25
CA PRO A 136 2.19 -5.26 -6.94
C PRO A 136 2.91 -6.25 -6.03
N VAL A 137 3.08 -5.89 -4.77
CA VAL A 137 3.91 -6.63 -3.80
C VAL A 137 3.03 -7.40 -2.82
N TYR A 138 3.20 -8.72 -2.76
CA TYR A 138 2.60 -9.55 -1.73
C TYR A 138 3.25 -9.27 -0.38
N ILE A 139 2.45 -8.94 0.62
CA ILE A 139 2.90 -8.69 2.00
C ILE A 139 2.21 -9.68 2.95
N ARG A 140 2.92 -10.09 4.00
CA ARG A 140 2.35 -10.86 5.09
C ARG A 140 2.85 -10.30 6.41
N GLY A 141 1.90 -9.92 7.27
CA GLY A 141 2.13 -9.55 8.66
C GLY A 141 1.62 -10.61 9.63
N GLN A 142 2.17 -10.62 10.83
CA GLN A 142 1.75 -11.52 11.91
C GLN A 142 2.02 -10.85 13.24
N ASN A 143 1.06 -10.96 14.16
CA ASN A 143 1.24 -10.66 15.58
C ASN A 143 1.25 -11.98 16.38
N SER A 144 1.10 -11.91 17.71
CA SER A 144 1.07 -13.10 18.59
C SER A 144 -0.18 -13.96 18.39
N GLU A 145 -1.26 -13.40 17.89
CA GLU A 145 -2.58 -14.06 17.82
C GLU A 145 -2.93 -14.44 16.37
N ASP A 146 -2.75 -13.48 15.43
CA ASP A 146 -3.21 -13.61 14.07
C ASP A 146 -2.14 -13.24 13.04
N GLY A 147 -2.33 -13.75 11.81
CA GLY A 147 -1.54 -13.39 10.65
C GLY A 147 -2.44 -13.05 9.47
N HIS A 148 -2.06 -12.03 8.71
CA HIS A 148 -2.76 -11.62 7.50
C HIS A 148 -1.82 -11.49 6.31
N ALA A 149 -2.35 -11.73 5.10
CA ALA A 149 -1.65 -11.49 3.85
C ALA A 149 -2.48 -10.53 2.99
N TRP A 150 -1.80 -9.56 2.37
CA TRP A 150 -2.40 -8.53 1.54
C TRP A 150 -1.48 -8.11 0.40
N VAL A 151 -1.88 -7.14 -0.39
CA VAL A 151 -1.10 -6.61 -1.50
C VAL A 151 -0.83 -5.13 -1.30
N CYS A 152 0.42 -4.73 -1.45
CA CYS A 152 0.78 -3.33 -1.68
C CYS A 152 0.76 -3.08 -3.19
N ASP A 153 -0.02 -2.12 -3.65
CA ASP A 153 -0.29 -1.90 -5.06
C ASP A 153 -0.30 -0.43 -5.48
N GLY A 154 0.19 0.44 -4.62
CA GLY A 154 0.35 1.85 -4.95
C GLY A 154 1.42 2.52 -4.10
N TYR A 155 2.00 3.58 -4.65
CA TYR A 155 3.01 4.42 -4.01
C TYR A 155 2.72 5.88 -4.29
N LYS A 156 2.83 6.72 -3.29
CA LYS A 156 2.86 8.19 -3.44
C LYS A 156 3.78 8.82 -2.42
N TRP A 157 4.43 9.88 -2.86
CA TRP A 157 5.19 10.74 -1.98
C TRP A 157 4.52 12.09 -1.85
N ILE A 158 4.27 12.53 -0.62
CA ILE A 158 3.63 13.80 -0.31
C ILE A 158 4.67 14.71 0.29
N ARG A 159 4.77 15.93 -0.25
CA ARG A 159 5.54 17.02 0.31
C ARG A 159 4.60 18.14 0.69
N ASP A 160 4.70 18.59 1.93
CA ASP A 160 4.04 19.82 2.35
C ASP A 160 4.86 21.04 1.91
N LEU A 161 4.26 21.87 1.09
CA LEU A 161 4.81 23.19 0.80
C LEU A 161 4.18 24.21 1.75
N VAL A 162 4.95 24.67 2.71
CA VAL A 162 4.52 25.74 3.62
C VAL A 162 4.85 27.08 2.97
N ILE A 163 3.85 27.82 2.50
CA ILE A 163 4.00 29.19 2.03
C ILE A 163 3.69 30.10 3.20
N VAL A 164 4.71 30.73 3.74
CA VAL A 164 4.55 31.77 4.77
C VAL A 164 4.51 33.11 4.07
N THR A 165 3.34 33.76 4.03
CA THR A 165 3.22 35.14 3.57
C THR A 165 3.36 36.06 4.76
N LEU A 166 4.47 36.76 4.84
CA LEU A 166 4.66 37.80 5.87
C LEU A 166 4.00 39.11 5.41
N ILE A 167 3.02 39.57 6.16
CA ILE A 167 2.55 40.96 6.02
C ILE A 167 3.56 41.86 6.71
N LYS A 168 4.23 42.65 5.90
CA LYS A 168 5.43 43.43 6.16
C LYS A 168 5.32 44.35 7.41
N LYS A 169 6.22 44.15 8.40
CA LYS A 169 6.82 45.30 9.12
C LYS A 169 8.29 45.41 8.68
N PRO A 170 8.73 46.55 8.16
CA PRO A 170 10.15 46.77 7.95
C PRO A 170 10.85 46.80 9.31
N ASN A 171 12.00 46.13 9.40
CA ASN A 171 12.94 46.21 10.53
C ASN A 171 12.58 45.48 11.83
N ASP A 172 11.86 44.36 11.82
CA ASP A 172 11.79 43.51 13.01
C ASP A 172 12.97 42.56 13.04
N PRO A 173 13.92 42.66 14.00
CA PRO A 173 15.14 41.83 14.06
C PRO A 173 14.87 40.36 14.38
N ARG A 174 13.63 39.98 14.69
CA ARG A 174 13.22 38.59 14.94
C ARG A 174 13.05 37.78 13.68
N PHE A 175 13.07 38.41 12.50
CA PHE A 175 12.92 37.73 11.23
C PHE A 175 14.28 37.59 10.55
N LYS A 176 14.81 36.36 10.55
CA LYS A 176 15.98 36.00 9.75
C LYS A 176 15.54 35.35 8.45
N ILE A 177 16.03 35.87 7.34
CA ILE A 177 15.89 35.23 6.04
C ILE A 177 16.97 34.16 5.95
N VAL A 178 16.58 32.91 5.84
CA VAL A 178 17.53 31.80 5.58
C VAL A 178 17.36 31.38 4.13
N PRO A 179 18.37 31.52 3.28
CA PRO A 179 18.32 31.02 1.92
C PRO A 179 18.28 29.48 1.95
N THR A 180 17.28 28.89 1.34
CA THR A 180 17.21 27.44 1.20
C THR A 180 17.09 27.06 -0.25
N SER A 181 18.01 26.26 -0.71
CA SER A 181 18.02 25.53 -1.99
C SER A 181 18.30 26.36 -3.26
N PRO A 182 18.92 25.74 -4.27
CA PRO A 182 19.27 26.34 -5.56
C PRO A 182 18.11 26.90 -6.37
N ASN A 183 16.87 26.58 -6.00
CA ASN A 183 15.66 26.97 -6.74
C ASN A 183 14.95 28.22 -6.20
N GLY A 184 15.62 29.02 -5.35
CA GLY A 184 15.14 30.36 -5.02
C GLY A 184 13.97 30.49 -4.07
N PHE A 185 13.63 29.46 -3.31
CA PHE A 185 12.61 29.57 -2.26
C PHE A 185 13.24 30.05 -0.94
N MET A 186 12.64 31.07 -0.34
CA MET A 186 13.02 31.55 0.98
C MET A 186 12.10 30.92 2.03
N ILE A 187 12.70 30.27 3.02
CA ILE A 187 11.98 29.80 4.21
C ILE A 187 12.23 30.82 5.33
N TYR A 188 11.17 31.32 5.91
CA TYR A 188 11.25 32.18 7.08
C TYR A 188 11.09 31.33 8.34
N ASP A 189 12.07 31.40 9.24
CA ASP A 189 11.92 30.83 10.57
C ASP A 189 11.26 31.89 11.48
N ALA A 190 9.97 31.75 11.67
CA ALA A 190 9.25 32.56 12.66
C ALA A 190 9.37 31.85 14.02
N THR A 191 10.31 32.27 14.84
CA THR A 191 10.46 31.80 16.21
C THR A 191 9.16 31.95 16.98
N GLY A 192 8.50 30.84 17.29
CA GLY A 192 7.24 30.79 18.04
C GLY A 192 6.07 30.11 17.33
N LEU A 193 6.16 29.79 16.04
CA LEU A 193 5.18 28.93 15.38
C LEU A 193 5.48 27.46 15.70
N LYS A 194 4.55 26.78 16.37
CA LYS A 194 4.60 25.33 16.49
C LYS A 194 4.50 24.76 15.08
N LYS A 195 5.61 24.25 14.55
CA LYS A 195 5.63 23.51 13.30
C LYS A 195 4.80 22.23 13.51
N LYS A 196 3.59 22.21 13.00
CA LYS A 196 2.84 20.96 12.84
C LYS A 196 3.30 20.37 11.52
N TYR A 197 4.26 19.45 11.57
CA TYR A 197 4.59 18.64 10.42
C TYR A 197 3.42 17.70 10.23
N SER A 198 2.58 17.99 9.27
CA SER A 198 1.52 17.10 8.90
C SER A 198 1.95 16.36 7.65
N ASP A 199 1.89 15.05 7.71
CA ASP A 199 1.63 14.13 6.59
C ASP A 199 2.60 14.15 5.38
N ALA A 200 3.73 14.88 5.45
CA ALA A 200 4.78 14.75 4.45
C ALA A 200 5.49 13.39 4.58
N GLY A 201 5.63 12.68 3.48
CA GLY A 201 6.31 11.40 3.47
C GLY A 201 5.80 10.44 2.42
N GLU A 202 6.20 9.21 2.56
CA GLU A 202 5.85 8.12 1.67
C GLU A 202 4.59 7.42 2.13
N TYR A 203 3.69 7.16 1.21
CA TYR A 203 2.47 6.41 1.44
C TYR A 203 2.38 5.28 0.44
N PHE A 204 1.90 4.15 0.93
CA PHE A 204 1.66 2.96 0.14
C PHE A 204 0.20 2.60 0.16
N HIS A 205 -0.36 2.28 -1.00
CA HIS A 205 -1.71 1.76 -1.08
C HIS A 205 -1.71 0.27 -0.74
N MET A 206 -2.62 -0.13 0.14
CA MET A 206 -2.80 -1.51 0.60
C MET A 206 -4.18 -2.02 0.21
N ASN A 207 -4.23 -3.17 -0.42
CA ASN A 207 -5.43 -3.93 -0.72
C ASN A 207 -5.45 -5.17 0.19
N PHE A 208 -6.30 -5.15 1.20
CA PHE A 208 -6.33 -6.18 2.24
C PHE A 208 -7.08 -7.45 1.85
N GLY A 209 -7.74 -7.48 0.71
CA GLY A 209 -8.53 -8.64 0.30
C GLY A 209 -9.80 -8.84 1.15
N TRP A 210 -10.42 -7.72 1.54
CA TRP A 210 -11.65 -7.66 2.34
C TRP A 210 -12.79 -6.93 1.62
N GLY A 211 -12.82 -7.01 0.29
CA GLY A 211 -13.87 -6.38 -0.51
C GLY A 211 -13.80 -4.85 -0.52
N GLY A 212 -12.60 -4.31 -0.48
CA GLY A 212 -12.37 -2.87 -0.37
C GLY A 212 -12.39 -2.35 1.07
N GLY A 213 -12.81 -3.17 2.03
CA GLY A 213 -12.77 -2.81 3.45
C GLY A 213 -11.33 -2.61 3.93
N SER A 214 -11.04 -1.45 4.50
CA SER A 214 -9.71 -1.02 4.94
C SER A 214 -8.68 -0.81 3.83
N ASP A 215 -9.03 -0.98 2.55
CA ASP A 215 -8.14 -0.60 1.46
C ASP A 215 -7.87 0.90 1.50
N GLY A 216 -6.65 1.32 1.20
CA GLY A 216 -6.30 2.73 1.26
C GLY A 216 -4.81 3.01 1.37
N TRP A 217 -4.52 4.30 1.58
CA TRP A 217 -3.16 4.81 1.66
C TRP A 217 -2.68 4.86 3.11
N TYR A 218 -1.60 4.14 3.38
CA TYR A 218 -0.97 4.06 4.70
C TYR A 218 0.41 4.68 4.67
N TYR A 219 0.79 5.33 5.77
CA TYR A 219 2.12 5.91 5.92
C TYR A 219 3.19 4.83 5.85
N GLY A 220 4.29 5.10 5.15
CA GLY A 220 5.36 4.16 4.92
C GLY A 220 6.00 3.64 6.21
N PHE A 221 6.58 2.47 6.12
CA PHE A 221 7.21 1.80 7.26
C PHE A 221 8.50 2.52 7.64
N LYS A 222 8.56 3.02 8.86
CA LYS A 222 9.80 3.58 9.40
C LYS A 222 10.59 2.43 10.05
N TYR A 223 11.70 2.05 9.40
CA TYR A 223 12.59 0.97 9.85
C TYR A 223 11.96 -0.43 9.97
N GLY A 224 10.94 -0.73 9.20
CA GLY A 224 10.36 -2.08 9.12
C GLY A 224 9.67 -2.58 10.39
N ILE A 225 9.43 -1.71 11.36
CA ILE A 225 8.66 -2.03 12.56
C ILE A 225 7.37 -1.21 12.52
N PRO A 226 6.18 -1.84 12.54
CA PRO A 226 4.95 -1.11 12.80
C PRO A 226 5.10 -0.44 14.17
N GLN A 227 5.08 0.87 14.22
CA GLN A 227 4.99 1.57 15.49
C GLN A 227 3.53 1.47 15.94
N ASN A 228 3.32 0.80 17.08
CA ASN A 228 2.07 0.73 17.82
C ASN A 228 1.53 2.13 18.16
#